data_9aebf0f4916392849bc55c98694f569f
#
_entry.id   9aebf0f4916392849bc55c98694f569f
#
_cell.length_a   1.000
_cell.length_b   1.000
_cell.length_c   1.000
_cell.angle_alpha   90.00
_cell.angle_beta   90.00
_cell.angle_gamma   90.00
#
_symmetry.space_group_name_H-M   'P 1'
#
loop_
_entity.id
_entity.type
_entity.pdbx_description
1 polymer ?
#
loop_
_entity_poly.entity_id
_entity_poly.type
_entity_poly.pdbx_seq_one_letter_code
_entity_poly.pdbx_strand_id
1 'polypeptide(L)'
;VEIKTQAGELVGLYEQSHALVIGVSDYTAGWPDLESVTKDVQEVSAALEGQGFNVVRVLNPTKRELAAAFGDFIDEYGYDAENRLLFYYAGHGFTQKLGYGGDMGYLVPRDAPDPNRDLMGFGLKAISMQNIETYARTIGAKHALFVFDACFAGSIFNVTRAIPKSIEFKTAKPVRQFLTSGSADQEVPDKSVFRIEFVRALQGDGDLDGDGYMTASELGQYLETKVVEYRGEQQTPQYGKLNDPLLN
;
A
#
# COMPACT_ATOMS: atom_id res chain seq x y z
N VAL A 1 11.35 17.18 4.22
CA VAL A 1 10.12 17.43 5.02
C VAL A 1 10.54 17.78 6.44
N GLU A 2 10.21 18.98 6.86
CA GLU A 2 10.48 19.45 8.24
C GLU A 2 9.17 19.47 9.02
N ILE A 3 9.21 19.02 10.27
CA ILE A 3 8.09 19.09 11.19
C ILE A 3 8.45 20.01 12.38
N LYS A 4 7.43 20.62 12.95
CA LYS A 4 7.57 21.42 14.17
C LYS A 4 7.11 20.60 15.35
N THR A 5 8.00 20.32 16.30
CA THR A 5 7.64 19.58 17.52
C THR A 5 6.69 20.39 18.39
N GLN A 6 6.04 19.75 19.36
CA GLN A 6 5.23 20.47 20.38
C GLN A 6 6.05 21.51 21.17
N ALA A 7 7.38 21.32 21.24
CA ALA A 7 8.31 22.27 21.85
C ALA A 7 8.67 23.43 20.90
N GLY A 8 8.19 23.41 19.64
CA GLY A 8 8.43 24.45 18.64
C GLY A 8 9.72 24.30 17.86
N GLU A 9 10.46 23.21 18.03
CA GLU A 9 11.69 22.89 17.29
C GLU A 9 11.35 22.34 15.90
N LEU A 10 12.10 22.76 14.87
CA LEU A 10 12.03 22.21 13.53
C LEU A 10 12.91 20.94 13.47
N VAL A 11 12.30 19.81 13.13
CA VAL A 11 13.00 18.53 12.95
C VAL A 11 12.85 18.09 11.49
N GLY A 12 13.95 17.93 10.78
CA GLY A 12 13.99 17.33 9.44
C GLY A 12 13.69 15.84 9.54
N LEU A 13 12.59 15.37 8.93
CA LEU A 13 12.22 13.95 8.94
C LEU A 13 12.74 13.22 7.72
N TYR A 14 12.67 13.85 6.55
CA TYR A 14 13.04 13.25 5.26
C TYR A 14 13.60 14.33 4.34
N GLU A 15 14.62 13.96 3.58
CA GLU A 15 15.12 14.83 2.51
C GLU A 15 14.16 14.79 1.33
N GLN A 16 13.75 13.59 0.91
CA GLN A 16 12.87 13.42 -0.23
C GLN A 16 11.74 12.41 0.07
N SER A 17 10.68 12.54 -0.73
CA SER A 17 9.50 11.68 -0.68
C SER A 17 9.21 11.15 -2.06
N HIS A 18 9.15 9.83 -2.21
CA HIS A 18 8.92 9.19 -3.49
C HIS A 18 7.76 8.22 -3.41
N ALA A 19 6.92 8.18 -4.46
CA ALA A 19 5.80 7.25 -4.54
C ALA A 19 5.79 6.50 -5.86
N LEU A 20 5.60 5.19 -5.80
CA LEU A 20 5.29 4.33 -6.93
C LEU A 20 3.79 4.05 -6.93
N VAL A 21 3.07 4.55 -7.94
CA VAL A 21 1.63 4.38 -8.09
C VAL A 21 1.34 3.49 -9.28
N ILE A 22 0.80 2.30 -9.02
CA ILE A 22 0.55 1.24 -9.99
C ILE A 22 -0.95 1.01 -10.13
N GLY A 23 -1.44 0.94 -11.36
CA GLY A 23 -2.82 0.57 -11.67
C GLY A 23 -2.92 -0.50 -12.74
N VAL A 24 -3.78 -1.49 -12.53
CA VAL A 24 -4.12 -2.50 -13.53
C VAL A 24 -5.61 -2.44 -13.80
N SER A 25 -5.98 -1.84 -14.93
CA SER A 25 -7.37 -1.67 -15.38
C SER A 25 -7.75 -2.60 -16.52
N ASP A 26 -6.78 -3.00 -17.34
CA ASP A 26 -6.96 -3.75 -18.60
C ASP A 26 -6.27 -5.11 -18.48
N TYR A 27 -7.07 -6.18 -18.46
CA TYR A 27 -6.64 -7.55 -18.24
C TYR A 27 -6.76 -8.39 -19.50
N THR A 28 -5.68 -9.05 -19.92
CA THR A 28 -5.64 -9.78 -21.20
C THR A 28 -5.79 -11.29 -21.07
N ALA A 29 -5.93 -11.82 -19.83
CA ALA A 29 -5.86 -13.26 -19.55
C ALA A 29 -7.05 -13.82 -18.75
N GLY A 30 -8.21 -13.17 -18.83
CA GLY A 30 -9.47 -13.72 -18.34
C GLY A 30 -10.03 -13.10 -17.07
N TRP A 31 -9.36 -12.13 -16.48
CA TRP A 31 -9.91 -11.28 -15.44
C TRP A 31 -10.80 -10.19 -16.06
N PRO A 32 -11.86 -9.74 -15.37
CA PRO A 32 -12.64 -8.59 -15.82
C PRO A 32 -11.81 -7.30 -15.74
N ASP A 33 -12.07 -6.37 -16.65
CA ASP A 33 -11.46 -5.04 -16.61
C ASP A 33 -12.02 -4.20 -15.45
N LEU A 34 -11.21 -3.25 -14.96
CA LEU A 34 -11.54 -2.33 -13.89
C LEU A 34 -11.47 -0.88 -14.42
N GLU A 35 -12.60 -0.38 -14.90
CA GLU A 35 -12.67 0.91 -15.62
C GLU A 35 -12.25 2.12 -14.77
N SER A 36 -12.45 2.07 -13.44
CA SER A 36 -12.16 3.20 -12.56
C SER A 36 -10.67 3.32 -12.20
N VAL A 37 -9.88 2.27 -12.30
CA VAL A 37 -8.48 2.22 -11.82
C VAL A 37 -7.59 3.28 -12.47
N THR A 38 -7.76 3.56 -13.77
CA THR A 38 -6.98 4.61 -14.45
C THR A 38 -7.21 5.99 -13.80
N LYS A 39 -8.47 6.29 -13.46
CA LYS A 39 -8.83 7.53 -12.75
C LYS A 39 -8.28 7.51 -11.32
N ASP A 40 -8.35 6.37 -10.65
CA ASP A 40 -7.86 6.21 -9.27
C ASP A 40 -6.35 6.50 -9.19
N VAL A 41 -5.56 5.97 -10.13
CA VAL A 41 -4.13 6.29 -10.26
C VAL A 41 -3.87 7.78 -10.45
N GLN A 42 -4.68 8.45 -11.27
CA GLN A 42 -4.53 9.89 -11.49
C GLN A 42 -4.82 10.71 -10.21
N GLU A 43 -5.93 10.41 -9.52
CA GLU A 43 -6.35 11.13 -8.32
C GLU A 43 -5.39 10.88 -7.13
N VAL A 44 -4.95 9.64 -6.94
CA VAL A 44 -3.96 9.30 -5.91
C VAL A 44 -2.63 9.98 -6.20
N SER A 45 -2.17 9.96 -7.46
CA SER A 45 -0.93 10.63 -7.84
C SER A 45 -0.98 12.13 -7.59
N ALA A 46 -2.06 12.79 -7.99
CA ALA A 46 -2.23 14.23 -7.77
C ALA A 46 -2.26 14.58 -6.27
N ALA A 47 -2.93 13.76 -5.45
CA ALA A 47 -2.95 13.95 -4.00
C ALA A 47 -1.56 13.78 -3.39
N LEU A 48 -0.78 12.78 -3.80
CA LEU A 48 0.58 12.55 -3.33
C LEU A 48 1.55 13.67 -3.79
N GLU A 49 1.43 14.13 -5.03
CA GLU A 49 2.19 15.28 -5.53
C GLU A 49 1.87 16.55 -4.73
N GLY A 50 0.61 16.76 -4.37
CA GLY A 50 0.18 17.83 -3.48
C GLY A 50 0.80 17.75 -2.07
N GLN A 51 1.21 16.56 -1.63
CA GLN A 51 1.94 16.32 -0.39
C GLN A 51 3.47 16.27 -0.54
N GLY A 52 3.98 16.70 -1.70
CA GLY A 52 5.41 16.80 -1.98
C GLY A 52 6.10 15.50 -2.33
N PHE A 53 5.36 14.48 -2.79
CA PHE A 53 5.97 13.27 -3.33
C PHE A 53 6.35 13.42 -4.80
N ASN A 54 7.52 12.90 -5.16
CA ASN A 54 7.88 12.62 -6.54
C ASN A 54 7.19 11.30 -6.94
N VAL A 55 6.28 11.34 -7.91
CA VAL A 55 5.41 10.21 -8.25
C VAL A 55 5.82 9.53 -9.54
N VAL A 56 6.14 8.25 -9.48
CA VAL A 56 6.31 7.35 -10.64
C VAL A 56 5.00 6.59 -10.87
N ARG A 57 4.44 6.68 -12.08
CA ARG A 57 3.18 6.02 -12.45
C ARG A 57 3.44 4.85 -13.40
N VAL A 58 2.80 3.72 -13.13
CA VAL A 58 2.84 2.54 -13.99
C VAL A 58 1.42 2.03 -14.22
N LEU A 59 1.00 1.98 -15.48
CA LEU A 59 -0.35 1.52 -15.86
C LEU A 59 -0.27 0.20 -16.65
N ASN A 60 -1.17 -0.70 -16.28
CA ASN A 60 -1.35 -1.99 -16.96
C ASN A 60 -0.06 -2.82 -17.13
N PRO A 61 0.79 -2.95 -16.09
CA PRO A 61 2.00 -3.72 -16.22
C PRO A 61 1.72 -5.23 -16.38
N THR A 62 2.48 -5.88 -17.24
CA THR A 62 2.68 -7.32 -17.20
C THR A 62 3.45 -7.73 -15.95
N LYS A 63 3.51 -9.03 -15.63
CA LYS A 63 4.30 -9.51 -14.48
C LYS A 63 5.74 -9.02 -14.51
N ARG A 64 6.37 -9.06 -15.67
CA ARG A 64 7.76 -8.60 -15.83
C ARG A 64 7.91 -7.09 -15.55
N GLU A 65 7.00 -6.31 -16.11
CA GLU A 65 7.00 -4.84 -15.93
C GLU A 65 6.65 -4.45 -14.50
N LEU A 66 5.72 -5.17 -13.85
CA LEU A 66 5.38 -4.95 -12.45
C LEU A 66 6.58 -5.26 -11.53
N ALA A 67 7.26 -6.38 -11.74
CA ALA A 67 8.45 -6.72 -10.96
C ALA A 67 9.59 -5.73 -11.21
N ALA A 68 9.79 -5.29 -12.46
CA ALA A 68 10.76 -4.25 -12.80
C ALA A 68 10.43 -2.92 -12.13
N ALA A 69 9.15 -2.50 -12.14
CA ALA A 69 8.73 -1.24 -11.51
C ALA A 69 9.06 -1.20 -10.01
N PHE A 70 8.85 -2.30 -9.27
CA PHE A 70 9.28 -2.40 -7.87
C PHE A 70 10.80 -2.35 -7.74
N GLY A 71 11.52 -3.15 -8.55
CA GLY A 71 12.97 -3.23 -8.50
C GLY A 71 13.63 -1.89 -8.82
N ASP A 72 13.30 -1.31 -9.97
CA ASP A 72 13.88 -0.05 -10.46
C ASP A 72 13.60 1.11 -9.48
N PHE A 73 12.37 1.17 -8.93
CA PHE A 73 12.01 2.20 -7.95
C PHE A 73 12.81 2.05 -6.63
N ILE A 74 13.01 0.82 -6.17
CA ILE A 74 13.83 0.55 -4.97
C ILE A 74 15.31 0.83 -5.25
N ASP A 75 15.81 0.46 -6.42
CA ASP A 75 17.20 0.70 -6.80
C ASP A 75 17.51 2.20 -6.90
N GLU A 76 16.56 3.01 -7.36
CA GLU A 76 16.74 4.45 -7.52
C GLU A 76 16.54 5.23 -6.21
N TYR A 77 15.55 4.87 -5.40
CA TYR A 77 15.15 5.69 -4.23
C TYR A 77 15.21 4.95 -2.89
N GLY A 78 15.32 3.62 -2.92
CA GLY A 78 15.09 2.78 -1.75
C GLY A 78 16.26 2.70 -0.78
N TYR A 79 17.47 2.97 -1.19
CA TYR A 79 18.66 2.76 -0.34
C TYR A 79 19.06 3.99 0.50
N ASP A 80 18.54 5.16 0.19
CA ASP A 80 18.80 6.36 0.97
C ASP A 80 17.90 6.36 2.25
N ALA A 81 18.57 6.37 3.42
CA ALA A 81 17.88 6.35 4.71
C ALA A 81 17.02 7.59 4.96
N GLU A 82 17.34 8.72 4.35
CA GLU A 82 16.63 9.98 4.52
C GLU A 82 15.43 10.14 3.57
N ASN A 83 15.20 9.17 2.70
CA ASN A 83 13.99 9.10 1.88
C ASN A 83 12.83 8.48 2.66
N ARG A 84 11.59 8.86 2.29
CA ARG A 84 10.38 8.09 2.60
C ARG A 84 9.74 7.58 1.32
N LEU A 85 9.27 6.35 1.37
CA LEU A 85 8.69 5.67 0.21
C LEU A 85 7.24 5.33 0.44
N LEU A 86 6.43 5.47 -0.63
CA LEU A 86 5.07 4.99 -0.67
C LEU A 86 4.87 4.16 -1.94
N PHE A 87 4.29 2.98 -1.77
CA PHE A 87 3.87 2.09 -2.86
C PHE A 87 2.35 1.99 -2.84
N TYR A 88 1.70 2.35 -3.92
CA TYR A 88 0.25 2.22 -4.07
C TYR A 88 -0.05 1.30 -5.26
N TYR A 89 -0.91 0.33 -5.05
CA TYR A 89 -1.39 -0.58 -6.09
C TYR A 89 -2.91 -0.58 -6.11
N ALA A 90 -3.51 -0.38 -7.29
CA ALA A 90 -4.93 -0.56 -7.55
C ALA A 90 -5.13 -1.58 -8.67
N GLY A 91 -5.95 -2.60 -8.43
CA GLY A 91 -6.19 -3.68 -9.37
C GLY A 91 -6.75 -4.93 -8.68
N HIS A 92 -6.88 -6.03 -9.44
CA HIS A 92 -7.27 -7.28 -8.81
C HIS A 92 -6.22 -7.81 -7.84
N GLY A 93 -6.70 -8.33 -6.73
CA GLY A 93 -5.98 -9.19 -5.81
C GLY A 93 -6.59 -10.59 -5.81
N PHE A 94 -5.84 -11.56 -5.37
CA PHE A 94 -6.31 -12.93 -5.21
C PHE A 94 -5.74 -13.56 -3.95
N THR A 95 -6.59 -14.32 -3.24
CA THR A 95 -6.16 -15.11 -2.08
C THR A 95 -6.24 -16.59 -2.40
N GLN A 96 -5.11 -17.26 -2.36
CA GLN A 96 -5.03 -18.71 -2.49
C GLN A 96 -4.96 -19.36 -1.10
N LYS A 97 -5.88 -20.29 -0.82
CA LYS A 97 -5.81 -21.14 0.37
C LYS A 97 -4.74 -22.22 0.16
N LEU A 98 -3.81 -22.31 1.10
CA LEU A 98 -2.68 -23.25 1.03
C LEU A 98 -3.07 -24.60 1.62
N GLY A 99 -2.59 -25.69 1.01
CA GLY A 99 -2.97 -27.05 1.40
C GLY A 99 -2.54 -27.46 2.82
N TYR A 100 -1.57 -26.77 3.41
CA TYR A 100 -1.11 -26.98 4.80
C TYR A 100 -1.70 -25.98 5.79
N GLY A 101 -2.71 -25.19 5.38
CA GLY A 101 -3.34 -24.14 6.15
C GLY A 101 -2.69 -22.77 5.91
N GLY A 102 -3.48 -21.71 6.12
CA GLY A 102 -3.10 -20.33 5.84
C GLY A 102 -3.43 -19.89 4.41
N ASP A 103 -3.27 -18.60 4.20
CA ASP A 103 -3.64 -17.91 2.98
C ASP A 103 -2.43 -17.21 2.36
N MET A 104 -2.36 -17.21 1.02
CA MET A 104 -1.38 -16.46 0.25
C MET A 104 -2.06 -15.43 -0.62
N GLY A 105 -1.76 -14.16 -0.39
CA GLY A 105 -2.22 -13.05 -1.23
C GLY A 105 -1.34 -12.85 -2.46
N TYR A 106 -1.96 -12.38 -3.54
CA TYR A 106 -1.29 -12.07 -4.81
C TYR A 106 -1.81 -10.78 -5.39
N LEU A 107 -0.91 -9.97 -5.96
CA LEU A 107 -1.24 -8.92 -6.92
C LEU A 107 -1.36 -9.54 -8.31
N VAL A 108 -2.36 -9.10 -9.07
CA VAL A 108 -2.67 -9.65 -10.40
C VAL A 108 -2.21 -8.69 -11.50
N PRO A 109 -1.08 -8.95 -12.19
CA PRO A 109 -0.69 -8.19 -13.36
C PRO A 109 -1.64 -8.45 -14.54
N ARG A 110 -1.62 -7.55 -15.55
CA ARG A 110 -2.53 -7.62 -16.69
C ARG A 110 -2.49 -8.95 -17.47
N ASP A 111 -1.36 -9.66 -17.46
CA ASP A 111 -1.14 -10.91 -18.21
C ASP A 111 -1.25 -12.18 -17.35
N ALA A 112 -1.61 -12.06 -16.06
CA ALA A 112 -1.83 -13.23 -15.21
C ALA A 112 -3.19 -13.89 -15.53
N PRO A 113 -3.23 -15.20 -15.78
CA PRO A 113 -4.49 -15.89 -16.08
C PRO A 113 -5.40 -16.00 -14.85
N ASP A 114 -6.70 -16.22 -15.08
CA ASP A 114 -7.65 -16.55 -14.03
C ASP A 114 -7.24 -17.89 -13.37
N PRO A 115 -6.99 -17.94 -12.05
CA PRO A 115 -6.55 -19.13 -11.33
C PRO A 115 -7.58 -20.28 -11.36
N ASN A 116 -8.86 -19.99 -11.59
CA ASN A 116 -9.89 -21.02 -11.76
C ASN A 116 -9.76 -21.76 -13.09
N ARG A 117 -9.05 -21.19 -14.07
CA ARG A 117 -8.81 -21.79 -15.39
C ARG A 117 -7.39 -22.32 -15.53
N ASP A 118 -6.42 -21.62 -14.97
CA ASP A 118 -4.99 -21.97 -15.04
C ASP A 118 -4.26 -21.53 -13.77
N LEU A 119 -4.35 -22.35 -12.73
CA LEU A 119 -3.71 -22.08 -11.43
C LEU A 119 -2.18 -22.07 -11.53
N MET A 120 -1.60 -22.94 -12.39
CA MET A 120 -0.15 -23.00 -12.57
C MET A 120 0.36 -21.75 -13.28
N GLY A 121 -0.27 -21.36 -14.38
CA GLY A 121 0.07 -20.12 -15.10
C GLY A 121 -0.14 -18.90 -14.24
N PHE A 122 -1.18 -18.86 -13.41
CA PHE A 122 -1.40 -17.81 -12.43
C PHE A 122 -0.21 -17.70 -11.45
N GLY A 123 0.18 -18.80 -10.81
CA GLY A 123 1.30 -18.81 -9.86
C GLY A 123 2.64 -18.36 -10.49
N LEU A 124 2.83 -18.57 -11.80
CA LEU A 124 4.02 -18.10 -12.52
C LEU A 124 3.97 -16.61 -12.88
N LYS A 125 2.77 -16.03 -13.00
CA LYS A 125 2.58 -14.65 -13.48
C LYS A 125 2.08 -13.67 -12.43
N ALA A 126 1.47 -14.13 -11.34
CA ALA A 126 1.10 -13.25 -10.22
C ALA A 126 2.32 -12.85 -9.37
N ILE A 127 2.19 -11.76 -8.62
CA ILE A 127 3.19 -11.34 -7.62
C ILE A 127 2.66 -11.70 -6.24
N SER A 128 3.31 -12.64 -5.56
CA SER A 128 2.89 -13.04 -4.21
C SER A 128 3.24 -11.99 -3.17
N MET A 129 2.53 -11.98 -2.04
CA MET A 129 2.86 -11.14 -0.91
C MET A 129 4.24 -11.48 -0.31
N GLN A 130 4.77 -12.68 -0.51
CA GLN A 130 6.15 -13.01 -0.16
C GLN A 130 7.17 -12.24 -1.03
N ASN A 131 6.87 -12.02 -2.32
CA ASN A 131 7.71 -11.15 -3.15
C ASN A 131 7.68 -9.70 -2.63
N ILE A 132 6.50 -9.21 -2.24
CA ILE A 132 6.36 -7.87 -1.66
C ILE A 132 7.12 -7.76 -0.35
N GLU A 133 7.05 -8.79 0.50
CA GLU A 133 7.86 -8.85 1.73
C GLU A 133 9.36 -8.80 1.43
N THR A 134 9.81 -9.53 0.41
CA THR A 134 11.20 -9.49 -0.02
C THR A 134 11.61 -8.08 -0.45
N TYR A 135 10.81 -7.41 -1.29
CA TYR A 135 11.05 -6.01 -1.65
C TYR A 135 11.11 -5.10 -0.42
N ALA A 136 10.15 -5.23 0.50
CA ALA A 136 10.10 -4.42 1.71
C ALA A 136 11.36 -4.58 2.58
N ARG A 137 11.94 -5.77 2.62
CA ARG A 137 13.18 -6.07 3.38
C ARG A 137 14.45 -5.51 2.72
N THR A 138 14.47 -5.32 1.40
CA THR A 138 15.64 -4.76 0.70
C THR A 138 15.74 -3.24 0.81
N ILE A 139 14.66 -2.55 1.17
CA ILE A 139 14.63 -1.10 1.32
C ILE A 139 15.49 -0.65 2.50
N GLY A 140 16.43 0.29 2.27
CA GLY A 140 17.27 0.94 3.28
C GLY A 140 16.65 2.22 3.86
N ALA A 141 15.72 2.86 3.14
CA ALA A 141 15.00 4.04 3.62
C ALA A 141 14.31 3.77 4.97
N LYS A 142 14.27 4.75 5.88
CA LYS A 142 13.68 4.59 7.21
C LYS A 142 12.22 4.15 7.15
N HIS A 143 11.43 4.78 6.29
CA HIS A 143 9.99 4.51 6.24
C HIS A 143 9.53 4.12 4.85
N ALA A 144 8.82 2.99 4.76
CA ALA A 144 8.13 2.58 3.55
C ALA A 144 6.70 2.13 3.90
N LEU A 145 5.71 2.70 3.21
CA LEU A 145 4.30 2.37 3.30
C LEU A 145 3.85 1.70 2.01
N PHE A 146 3.27 0.51 2.14
CA PHE A 146 2.65 -0.23 1.05
C PHE A 146 1.14 -0.18 1.20
N VAL A 147 0.46 0.35 0.20
CA VAL A 147 -1.00 0.54 0.15
C VAL A 147 -1.56 -0.28 -1.00
N PHE A 148 -2.46 -1.19 -0.69
CA PHE A 148 -3.07 -2.08 -1.67
C PHE A 148 -4.58 -1.86 -1.72
N ASP A 149 -5.04 -1.21 -2.75
CA ASP A 149 -6.45 -1.11 -3.10
C ASP A 149 -6.85 -2.33 -3.95
N ALA A 150 -6.87 -3.47 -3.30
CA ALA A 150 -7.12 -4.78 -3.89
C ALA A 150 -7.63 -5.76 -2.83
N CYS A 151 -8.43 -6.75 -3.25
CA CYS A 151 -8.97 -7.79 -2.39
C CYS A 151 -7.98 -8.93 -2.18
N PHE A 152 -7.31 -9.00 -1.05
CA PHE A 152 -6.56 -10.20 -0.66
C PHE A 152 -6.28 -10.25 0.85
N ALA A 153 -6.01 -11.45 1.36
CA ALA A 153 -5.63 -11.63 2.76
C ALA A 153 -4.30 -10.94 3.08
N GLY A 154 -4.33 -10.10 4.07
CA GLY A 154 -3.14 -9.45 4.63
C GLY A 154 -2.27 -10.43 5.44
N SER A 155 -1.77 -11.50 4.82
CA SER A 155 -0.99 -12.54 5.52
C SER A 155 0.46 -12.17 5.82
N ILE A 156 0.96 -11.04 5.30
CA ILE A 156 2.37 -10.63 5.47
C ILE A 156 2.62 -9.75 6.69
N PHE A 157 1.60 -9.29 7.39
CA PHE A 157 1.76 -8.43 8.55
C PHE A 157 0.87 -8.86 9.72
N ASN A 158 1.37 -8.69 10.94
CA ASN A 158 0.53 -8.79 12.11
C ASN A 158 -0.30 -7.52 12.25
N VAL A 159 -1.62 -7.66 12.29
CA VAL A 159 -2.54 -6.56 12.62
C VAL A 159 -2.18 -6.07 14.03
N THR A 160 -1.54 -4.92 14.11
CA THR A 160 -1.14 -4.32 15.38
C THR A 160 -2.00 -3.09 15.66
N ARG A 161 -2.81 -3.15 16.70
CA ARG A 161 -3.51 -1.99 17.29
C ARG A 161 -2.61 -1.27 18.30
N ALA A 162 -1.42 -0.82 17.92
CA ALA A 162 -0.53 -0.12 18.84
C ALA A 162 -0.52 1.37 18.50
N ILE A 163 -0.93 2.20 19.44
CA ILE A 163 -0.83 3.68 19.38
C ILE A 163 0.57 4.06 19.86
N PRO A 164 1.46 4.63 19.04
CA PRO A 164 2.78 5.06 19.45
C PRO A 164 2.71 6.36 20.28
N LYS A 165 3.65 6.52 21.22
CA LYS A 165 3.59 7.54 22.28
C LYS A 165 4.18 8.93 21.97
N SER A 166 4.99 9.11 20.92
CA SER A 166 5.48 10.43 20.45
C SER A 166 6.05 10.37 19.05
N ILE A 167 6.08 11.52 18.34
CA ILE A 167 6.61 11.64 16.98
C ILE A 167 8.10 11.30 16.92
N GLU A 168 8.92 11.79 17.84
CA GLU A 168 10.37 11.54 17.87
C GLU A 168 10.71 10.06 17.99
N PHE A 169 9.97 9.31 18.79
CA PHE A 169 10.15 7.86 18.91
C PHE A 169 9.64 7.10 17.68
N LYS A 170 8.58 7.63 17.03
CA LYS A 170 7.96 7.04 15.84
C LYS A 170 8.88 7.11 14.61
N THR A 171 9.75 8.11 14.53
CA THR A 171 10.56 8.40 13.32
C THR A 171 12.00 7.92 13.40
N ALA A 172 12.45 7.46 14.58
CA ALA A 172 13.83 7.07 14.81
C ALA A 172 14.23 5.70 14.24
N LYS A 173 13.26 4.79 14.05
CA LYS A 173 13.53 3.41 13.61
C LYS A 173 13.01 3.13 12.22
N PRO A 174 13.70 2.30 11.42
CA PRO A 174 13.16 1.78 10.17
C PRO A 174 11.84 1.04 10.40
N VAL A 175 10.82 1.33 9.58
CA VAL A 175 9.53 0.63 9.65
C VAL A 175 8.99 0.33 8.25
N ARG A 176 8.39 -0.85 8.10
CA ARG A 176 7.67 -1.29 6.91
C ARG A 176 6.21 -1.48 7.29
N GLN A 177 5.36 -0.67 6.71
CA GLN A 177 3.93 -0.60 7.02
C GLN A 177 3.11 -1.01 5.81
N PHE A 178 1.99 -1.65 6.08
CA PHE A 178 1.10 -2.20 5.05
C PHE A 178 -0.33 -1.80 5.35
N LEU A 179 -1.05 -1.46 4.31
CA LEU A 179 -2.45 -1.10 4.35
C LEU A 179 -3.17 -1.79 3.19
N THR A 180 -4.26 -2.49 3.48
CA THR A 180 -5.10 -3.15 2.46
C THR A 180 -6.50 -2.60 2.51
N SER A 181 -7.19 -2.56 1.35
CA SER A 181 -8.55 -2.03 1.26
C SER A 181 -9.62 -2.97 1.82
N GLY A 182 -9.31 -4.25 1.99
CA GLY A 182 -10.23 -5.25 2.54
C GLY A 182 -9.51 -6.50 3.01
N SER A 183 -10.25 -7.43 3.61
CA SER A 183 -9.76 -8.76 4.01
C SER A 183 -9.94 -9.81 2.90
N ALA A 184 -9.43 -11.04 3.13
CA ALA A 184 -9.35 -12.13 2.15
C ALA A 184 -10.64 -12.50 1.43
N ASP A 185 -11.77 -12.43 2.13
CA ASP A 185 -13.06 -12.94 1.64
C ASP A 185 -13.99 -11.78 1.24
N GLN A 186 -13.47 -10.55 1.12
CA GLN A 186 -14.26 -9.36 0.79
C GLN A 186 -13.98 -8.90 -0.64
N GLU A 187 -15.03 -8.49 -1.36
CA GLU A 187 -14.90 -7.90 -2.69
C GLU A 187 -14.77 -6.37 -2.59
N VAL A 188 -13.73 -5.82 -3.21
CA VAL A 188 -13.60 -4.37 -3.40
C VAL A 188 -14.28 -4.01 -4.72
N PRO A 189 -15.30 -3.13 -4.71
CA PRO A 189 -15.97 -2.71 -5.93
C PRO A 189 -15.04 -1.85 -6.79
N ASP A 190 -15.27 -1.83 -8.11
CA ASP A 190 -14.51 -1.01 -9.07
C ASP A 190 -14.50 0.48 -8.66
N LYS A 191 -15.62 1.02 -8.17
CA LYS A 191 -15.62 2.35 -7.51
C LYS A 191 -15.10 2.21 -6.08
N SER A 192 -13.81 2.40 -5.90
CA SER A 192 -13.15 2.23 -4.62
C SER A 192 -13.49 3.36 -3.63
N VAL A 193 -14.27 3.02 -2.60
CA VAL A 193 -14.47 3.89 -1.43
C VAL A 193 -13.14 4.09 -0.69
N PHE A 194 -12.31 3.05 -0.63
CA PHE A 194 -10.99 3.12 -0.02
C PHE A 194 -10.12 4.20 -0.67
N ARG A 195 -10.06 4.24 -2.01
CA ARG A 195 -9.32 5.29 -2.72
C ARG A 195 -9.87 6.69 -2.43
N ILE A 196 -11.20 6.86 -2.40
CA ILE A 196 -11.81 8.16 -2.10
C ILE A 196 -11.36 8.64 -0.73
N GLU A 197 -11.47 7.79 0.27
CA GLU A 197 -11.10 8.14 1.64
C GLU A 197 -9.58 8.25 1.82
N PHE A 198 -8.77 7.48 1.07
CA PHE A 198 -7.32 7.64 1.05
C PHE A 198 -6.91 9.04 0.55
N VAL A 199 -7.51 9.51 -0.54
CA VAL A 199 -7.25 10.87 -1.07
C VAL A 199 -7.67 11.93 -0.06
N ARG A 200 -8.84 11.80 0.59
CA ARG A 200 -9.30 12.72 1.64
C ARG A 200 -8.35 12.73 2.84
N ALA A 201 -7.88 11.56 3.27
CA ALA A 201 -6.90 11.47 4.35
C ALA A 201 -5.63 12.25 4.01
N LEU A 202 -5.10 12.11 2.79
CA LEU A 202 -3.94 12.87 2.32
C LEU A 202 -4.20 14.39 2.28
N GLN A 203 -5.45 14.82 2.11
CA GLN A 203 -5.85 16.23 2.10
C GLN A 203 -6.04 16.84 3.51
N GLY A 204 -5.86 16.02 4.56
CA GLY A 204 -5.87 16.46 5.95
C GLY A 204 -6.87 15.75 6.86
N ASP A 205 -7.89 15.07 6.30
CA ASP A 205 -8.90 14.37 7.11
C ASP A 205 -8.33 13.19 7.92
N GLY A 206 -7.13 12.71 7.54
CA GLY A 206 -6.43 11.61 8.21
C GLY A 206 -5.60 12.01 9.42
N ASP A 207 -5.41 13.31 9.70
CA ASP A 207 -4.77 13.82 10.91
C ASP A 207 -5.80 13.79 12.05
N LEU A 208 -5.80 12.69 12.82
CA LEU A 208 -6.84 12.42 13.82
C LEU A 208 -6.64 13.15 15.13
N ASP A 209 -5.40 13.48 15.49
CA ASP A 209 -5.07 14.19 16.73
C ASP A 209 -4.83 15.71 16.52
N GLY A 210 -4.84 16.16 15.27
CA GLY A 210 -4.75 17.58 14.90
C GLY A 210 -3.35 18.18 15.10
N ASP A 211 -2.30 17.34 15.07
CA ASP A 211 -0.92 17.78 15.27
C ASP A 211 -0.27 18.33 13.98
N GLY A 212 -0.97 18.28 12.86
CA GLY A 212 -0.53 18.74 11.53
C GLY A 212 0.19 17.66 10.72
N TYR A 213 0.24 16.42 11.22
CA TYR A 213 0.90 15.28 10.57
C TYR A 213 0.02 14.06 10.61
N MET A 214 -0.04 13.34 9.49
CA MET A 214 -0.73 12.06 9.43
C MET A 214 0.29 10.92 9.50
N THR A 215 0.25 10.14 10.57
CA THR A 215 1.00 8.89 10.67
C THR A 215 0.29 7.77 9.89
N ALA A 216 1.01 6.72 9.49
CA ALA A 216 0.36 5.58 8.85
C ALA A 216 -0.61 4.81 9.78
N SER A 217 -0.45 4.93 11.10
CA SER A 217 -1.41 4.40 12.07
C SER A 217 -2.73 5.16 12.06
N GLU A 218 -2.67 6.49 12.00
CA GLU A 218 -3.86 7.35 11.88
C GLU A 218 -4.55 7.15 10.55
N LEU A 219 -3.78 7.08 9.45
CA LEU A 219 -4.30 6.72 8.13
C LEU A 219 -5.05 5.38 8.17
N GLY A 220 -4.47 4.35 8.78
CA GLY A 220 -5.11 3.05 8.93
C GLY A 220 -6.40 3.12 9.74
N GLN A 221 -6.40 3.83 10.88
CA GLN A 221 -7.59 4.00 11.72
C GLN A 221 -8.68 4.83 11.01
N TYR A 222 -8.30 5.90 10.33
CA TYR A 222 -9.22 6.73 9.54
C TYR A 222 -9.90 5.89 8.47
N LEU A 223 -9.11 5.16 7.66
CA LEU A 223 -9.64 4.34 6.57
C LEU A 223 -10.50 3.19 7.06
N GLU A 224 -10.11 2.48 8.13
CA GLU A 224 -10.95 1.45 8.75
C GLU A 224 -12.30 2.05 9.13
N THR A 225 -12.32 3.19 9.82
CA THR A 225 -13.54 3.86 10.25
C THR A 225 -14.40 4.29 9.06
N LYS A 226 -13.82 5.02 8.11
CA LYS A 226 -14.57 5.62 7.00
C LYS A 226 -15.08 4.60 6.00
N VAL A 227 -14.28 3.61 5.64
CA VAL A 227 -14.71 2.57 4.70
C VAL A 227 -15.82 1.70 5.31
N VAL A 228 -15.70 1.34 6.59
CA VAL A 228 -16.74 0.57 7.29
C VAL A 228 -18.04 1.37 7.45
N GLU A 229 -17.96 2.70 7.68
CA GLU A 229 -19.16 3.57 7.68
C GLU A 229 -19.94 3.49 6.35
N TYR A 230 -19.27 3.36 5.21
CA TYR A 230 -19.91 3.29 3.89
C TYR A 230 -20.29 1.87 3.45
N ARG A 231 -19.49 0.87 3.81
CA ARG A 231 -19.59 -0.49 3.27
C ARG A 231 -20.04 -1.52 4.31
N GLY A 232 -20.10 -1.13 5.58
CA GLY A 232 -20.33 -2.07 6.68
C GLY A 232 -19.21 -3.12 6.74
N GLU A 233 -19.55 -4.32 7.19
CA GLU A 233 -18.60 -5.44 7.26
C GLU A 233 -18.22 -6.04 5.89
N GLN A 234 -18.76 -5.52 4.79
CA GLN A 234 -18.42 -5.99 3.43
C GLN A 234 -17.02 -5.57 2.96
N GLN A 235 -16.45 -4.53 3.57
CA GLN A 235 -15.10 -4.08 3.28
C GLN A 235 -14.46 -3.51 4.54
N THR A 236 -13.41 -4.15 5.02
CA THR A 236 -12.71 -3.76 6.26
C THR A 236 -11.22 -3.58 5.96
N PRO A 237 -10.75 -2.34 5.80
CA PRO A 237 -9.32 -2.06 5.63
C PRO A 237 -8.50 -2.63 6.79
N GLN A 238 -7.31 -3.10 6.48
CA GLN A 238 -6.40 -3.62 7.47
C GLN A 238 -5.08 -2.87 7.44
N TYR A 239 -4.55 -2.56 8.62
CA TYR A 239 -3.25 -1.93 8.82
C TYR A 239 -2.35 -2.83 9.65
N GLY A 240 -1.08 -2.91 9.26
CA GLY A 240 -0.10 -3.67 10.01
C GLY A 240 1.33 -3.29 9.69
N LYS A 241 2.26 -3.88 10.43
CA LYS A 241 3.70 -3.73 10.23
C LYS A 241 4.31 -5.08 9.88
N LEU A 242 5.42 -5.05 9.15
CA LEU A 242 6.20 -6.25 8.91
C LEU A 242 6.60 -6.87 10.25
N ASN A 243 6.40 -8.18 10.36
CA ASN A 243 6.78 -8.91 11.57
C ASN A 243 8.29 -9.17 11.59
N ASP A 244 9.06 -8.12 11.86
CA ASP A 244 10.52 -8.18 11.94
C ASP A 244 11.02 -7.26 13.07
N PRO A 245 11.75 -7.79 14.07
CA PRO A 245 12.23 -6.98 15.21
C PRO A 245 13.15 -5.83 14.82
N LEU A 246 13.78 -5.89 13.63
CA LEU A 246 14.69 -4.85 13.13
C LEU A 246 13.97 -3.76 12.33
N LEU A 247 12.69 -4.02 11.93
CA LEU A 247 11.90 -3.14 11.07
C LEU A 247 10.58 -2.69 11.73
N ASN A 248 10.53 -2.66 13.07
CA ASN A 248 9.34 -2.30 13.89
C ASN A 248 9.65 -1.22 14.91
#